data_58e48079567381ef9bc31110bf580549
#
_entry.id   58e48079567381ef9bc31110bf580549
#
_cell.length_a   1.000
_cell.length_b   1.000
_cell.length_c   1.000
_cell.angle_alpha   90.00
_cell.angle_beta   90.00
_cell.angle_gamma   90.00
#
_symmetry.space_group_name_H-M   'P 1'
#
loop_
_entity.id
_entity.type
_entity.pdbx_description
1 polymer ?
#
loop_
_entity_poly.entity_id
_entity_poly.type
_entity_poly.pdbx_seq_one_letter_code
_entity_poly.pdbx_strand_id
1 'polypeptide(L)'
;KEYKHSNLRVIGRSVSAEALAEVWTAPAGAALSARAGQQIVMTKWAGLAGTVRLEKTYREALLKRYPAQLLDDVAQLEQHFSILPEAAVAGKSGVGLACAVSEGGVFHALWTLAEQAGTGLEVSLKKIPIRQETVEICNELDVNPYELSGNGSLLFVTDQGEMLAEQLQQQKIPAAVIGFLSADNDRVIVNGEERRFLEPANTDAIYRME
;
A
#
# COMPACT_ATOMS: atom_id res chain seq x y z
N LYS A 1 21.29 5.61 -5.31
CA LYS A 1 21.69 5.69 -6.75
C LYS A 1 20.53 6.35 -7.47
N GLU A 2 20.77 7.49 -8.09
CA GLU A 2 19.80 8.14 -9.00
C GLU A 2 19.89 7.45 -10.36
N TYR A 3 18.76 6.91 -10.82
CA TYR A 3 18.65 6.37 -12.17
C TYR A 3 18.25 7.49 -13.13
N LYS A 4 19.15 7.84 -14.04
CA LYS A 4 19.04 8.98 -14.96
C LYS A 4 17.97 8.86 -16.07
N HIS A 5 17.19 7.78 -16.12
CA HIS A 5 16.30 7.50 -17.26
C HIS A 5 14.81 7.28 -16.91
N SER A 6 14.40 7.37 -15.66
CA SER A 6 12.97 7.36 -15.31
C SER A 6 12.60 8.59 -14.50
N ASN A 7 11.54 9.27 -14.89
CA ASN A 7 10.97 10.40 -14.15
C ASN A 7 10.13 9.94 -12.95
N LEU A 8 10.09 8.63 -12.67
CA LEU A 8 9.38 8.08 -11.54
C LEU A 8 10.28 8.00 -10.31
N ARG A 9 9.80 8.51 -9.21
CA ARG A 9 10.39 8.34 -7.90
C ARG A 9 9.62 7.26 -7.13
N VAL A 10 10.27 6.14 -6.83
CA VAL A 10 9.73 5.10 -5.95
C VAL A 10 10.29 5.29 -4.56
N ILE A 11 9.40 5.27 -3.57
CA ILE A 11 9.72 5.46 -2.17
C ILE A 11 9.40 4.16 -1.44
N GLY A 12 10.35 3.66 -0.66
CA GLY A 12 10.18 2.46 0.16
C GLY A 12 11.49 1.68 0.32
N ARG A 13 11.58 0.90 1.37
CA ARG A 13 12.80 0.14 1.70
C ARG A 13 12.88 -1.23 1.02
N SER A 14 11.74 -1.79 0.60
CA SER A 14 11.61 -3.18 0.12
C SER A 14 11.55 -3.35 -1.39
N VAL A 15 11.71 -2.27 -2.15
CA VAL A 15 11.72 -2.31 -3.63
C VAL A 15 13.13 -2.12 -4.11
N SER A 16 13.69 -3.10 -4.86
CA SER A 16 14.95 -2.86 -5.55
C SER A 16 14.71 -1.86 -6.67
N ALA A 17 15.42 -0.73 -6.62
CA ALA A 17 15.33 0.30 -7.66
C ALA A 17 15.69 -0.27 -9.06
N GLU A 18 16.44 -1.36 -9.11
CA GLU A 18 16.84 -2.08 -10.32
C GLU A 18 15.66 -2.81 -10.96
N ALA A 19 14.86 -3.53 -10.18
CA ALA A 19 13.67 -4.23 -10.68
C ALA A 19 12.60 -3.27 -11.23
N LEU A 20 12.47 -2.09 -10.63
CA LEU A 20 11.55 -1.05 -11.13
C LEU A 20 12.08 -0.33 -12.36
N ALA A 21 13.39 -0.10 -12.47
CA ALA A 21 14.01 0.55 -13.63
C ALA A 21 13.88 -0.28 -14.92
N GLU A 22 13.86 -1.61 -14.83
CA GLU A 22 13.66 -2.49 -16.00
C GLU A 22 12.21 -2.48 -16.50
N VAL A 23 11.24 -2.23 -15.62
CA VAL A 23 9.81 -2.29 -15.95
C VAL A 23 9.22 -0.90 -16.24
N TRP A 24 9.89 0.15 -15.79
CA TRP A 24 9.36 1.50 -15.81
C TRP A 24 10.11 2.41 -16.79
N THR A 25 9.55 2.60 -17.95
CA THR A 25 9.98 3.62 -18.90
C THR A 25 8.99 4.77 -18.88
N ALA A 26 9.27 5.83 -18.12
CA ALA A 26 8.48 7.06 -18.21
C ALA A 26 8.72 7.73 -19.59
N PRO A 27 7.69 8.34 -20.20
CA PRO A 27 7.88 9.13 -21.42
C PRO A 27 8.89 10.25 -21.16
N ALA A 28 9.87 10.40 -22.03
CA ALA A 28 10.86 11.46 -21.92
C ALA A 28 10.16 12.83 -21.96
N GLY A 29 10.32 13.62 -20.89
CA GLY A 29 9.87 15.02 -20.84
C GLY A 29 8.74 15.35 -19.84
N ALA A 30 8.12 14.41 -19.17
CA ALA A 30 7.14 14.68 -18.13
C ALA A 30 7.83 14.76 -16.76
N ALA A 31 8.02 15.94 -16.23
CA ALA A 31 8.27 16.12 -14.80
C ALA A 31 6.97 15.75 -14.06
N LEU A 32 6.85 14.49 -13.66
CA LEU A 32 5.69 14.01 -12.92
C LEU A 32 5.90 14.41 -11.46
N SER A 33 5.37 15.56 -11.08
CA SER A 33 5.32 16.03 -9.69
C SER A 33 3.95 15.69 -9.11
N ALA A 34 3.95 15.08 -7.93
CA ALA A 34 2.72 14.93 -7.15
C ALA A 34 2.16 16.32 -6.80
N ARG A 35 0.85 16.50 -6.90
CA ARG A 35 0.16 17.77 -6.62
C ARG A 35 -1.21 17.54 -6.02
N ALA A 36 -1.70 18.55 -5.33
CA ALA A 36 -3.05 18.53 -4.78
C ALA A 36 -4.10 18.20 -5.85
N GLY A 37 -5.13 17.48 -5.45
CA GLY A 37 -6.22 17.00 -6.29
C GLY A 37 -5.96 15.65 -6.98
N GLN A 38 -4.72 15.17 -7.02
CA GLN A 38 -4.43 13.84 -7.57
C GLN A 38 -4.94 12.73 -6.65
N GLN A 39 -5.41 11.66 -7.28
CA GLN A 39 -5.96 10.49 -6.59
C GLN A 39 -4.86 9.55 -6.12
N ILE A 40 -5.11 8.91 -4.96
CA ILE A 40 -4.25 7.88 -4.39
C ILE A 40 -4.89 6.53 -4.66
N VAL A 41 -4.20 5.68 -5.42
CA VAL A 41 -4.61 4.31 -5.74
C VAL A 41 -3.77 3.34 -4.91
N MET A 42 -4.43 2.41 -4.21
CA MET A 42 -3.75 1.31 -3.52
C MET A 42 -3.97 0.01 -4.27
N THR A 43 -2.90 -0.78 -4.41
CA THR A 43 -2.98 -2.14 -4.95
C THR A 43 -2.99 -3.17 -3.85
N LYS A 44 -3.63 -4.31 -4.10
CA LYS A 44 -3.77 -5.45 -3.19
C LYS A 44 -4.35 -5.03 -1.82
N TRP A 45 -3.72 -5.40 -0.70
CA TRP A 45 -4.37 -5.34 0.60
C TRP A 45 -3.46 -4.78 1.69
N ALA A 46 -4.06 -4.12 2.68
CA ALA A 46 -3.38 -3.72 3.90
C ALA A 46 -2.90 -4.96 4.68
N GLY A 47 -1.73 -4.86 5.31
CA GLY A 47 -1.18 -5.89 6.16
C GLY A 47 -0.76 -7.18 5.44
N LEU A 48 -0.62 -7.17 4.10
CA LEU A 48 -0.42 -8.37 3.29
C LEU A 48 0.70 -9.28 3.79
N ALA A 49 1.92 -8.79 3.91
CA ALA A 49 3.06 -9.61 4.34
C ALA A 49 3.05 -9.86 5.85
N GLY A 50 2.59 -8.89 6.63
CA GLY A 50 2.51 -9.03 8.08
C GLY A 50 1.49 -10.09 8.49
N THR A 51 0.35 -10.20 7.81
CA THR A 51 -0.64 -11.27 8.07
C THR A 51 -0.05 -12.65 7.86
N VAL A 52 0.70 -12.84 6.76
CA VAL A 52 1.40 -14.11 6.50
C VAL A 52 2.44 -14.39 7.60
N ARG A 53 3.16 -13.37 8.05
CA ARG A 53 4.13 -13.52 9.15
C ARG A 53 3.46 -13.87 10.46
N LEU A 54 2.34 -13.21 10.80
CA LEU A 54 1.56 -13.51 12.01
C LEU A 54 1.01 -14.94 11.96
N GLU A 55 0.46 -15.36 10.83
CA GLU A 55 -0.02 -16.73 10.62
C GLU A 55 1.10 -17.74 10.91
N LYS A 56 2.27 -17.58 10.29
CA LYS A 56 3.41 -18.48 10.51
C LYS A 56 3.89 -18.52 11.96
N THR A 57 3.91 -17.37 12.62
CA THR A 57 4.40 -17.25 13.99
C THR A 57 3.42 -17.83 15.02
N TYR A 58 2.11 -17.61 14.82
CA TYR A 58 1.08 -17.92 15.79
C TYR A 58 0.12 -19.03 15.34
N ARG A 59 0.46 -19.79 14.28
CA ARG A 59 -0.41 -20.81 13.67
C ARG A 59 -1.05 -21.76 14.68
N GLU A 60 -0.27 -22.29 15.62
CA GLU A 60 -0.79 -23.22 16.65
C GLU A 60 -1.85 -22.58 17.56
N ALA A 61 -1.67 -21.31 17.89
CA ALA A 61 -2.64 -20.58 18.69
C ALA A 61 -3.91 -20.27 17.87
N LEU A 62 -3.73 -19.84 16.64
CA LEU A 62 -4.83 -19.51 15.71
C LEU A 62 -5.67 -20.74 15.34
N LEU A 63 -5.09 -21.93 15.21
CA LEU A 63 -5.81 -23.19 14.97
C LEU A 63 -6.79 -23.57 16.09
N LYS A 64 -6.64 -23.01 17.28
CA LYS A 64 -7.60 -23.24 18.38
C LYS A 64 -8.92 -22.49 18.15
N ARG A 65 -8.92 -21.47 17.31
CA ARG A 65 -10.05 -20.58 17.10
C ARG A 65 -10.56 -20.55 15.66
N TYR A 66 -9.68 -20.74 14.69
CA TYR A 66 -9.99 -20.67 13.28
C TYR A 66 -9.79 -22.02 12.57
N PRO A 67 -10.57 -22.31 11.52
CA PRO A 67 -10.36 -23.51 10.72
C PRO A 67 -9.01 -23.44 9.99
N ALA A 68 -8.37 -24.60 9.79
CA ALA A 68 -7.10 -24.71 9.10
C ALA A 68 -7.14 -24.08 7.69
N GLN A 69 -8.27 -24.20 6.99
CA GLN A 69 -8.45 -23.63 5.65
C GLN A 69 -8.21 -22.12 5.62
N LEU A 70 -8.69 -21.36 6.62
CA LEU A 70 -8.44 -19.93 6.71
C LEU A 70 -6.94 -19.63 6.78
N LEU A 71 -6.20 -20.39 7.57
CA LEU A 71 -4.75 -20.22 7.72
C LEU A 71 -3.99 -20.63 6.46
N ASP A 72 -4.44 -21.67 5.79
CA ASP A 72 -3.87 -22.11 4.51
C ASP A 72 -4.10 -21.06 3.41
N ASP A 73 -5.27 -20.41 3.40
CA ASP A 73 -5.57 -19.30 2.49
C ASP A 73 -4.65 -18.09 2.75
N VAL A 74 -4.35 -17.80 4.03
CA VAL A 74 -3.37 -16.77 4.39
C VAL A 74 -1.96 -17.11 3.90
N ALA A 75 -1.52 -18.35 4.07
CA ALA A 75 -0.20 -18.77 3.60
C ALA A 75 -0.05 -18.60 2.07
N GLN A 76 -1.13 -18.78 1.31
CA GLN A 76 -1.14 -18.58 -0.15
C GLN A 76 -0.98 -17.10 -0.55
N LEU A 77 -1.17 -16.15 0.35
CA LEU A 77 -1.00 -14.72 0.04
C LEU A 77 0.45 -14.36 -0.34
N GLU A 78 1.43 -15.19 -0.03
CA GLU A 78 2.83 -15.00 -0.46
C GLU A 78 2.97 -14.86 -1.98
N GLN A 79 2.13 -15.51 -2.78
CA GLN A 79 2.13 -15.38 -4.24
C GLN A 79 1.89 -13.93 -4.72
N HIS A 80 1.36 -13.06 -3.85
CA HIS A 80 1.07 -11.67 -4.17
C HIS A 80 2.17 -10.69 -3.73
N PHE A 81 3.32 -11.15 -3.26
CA PHE A 81 4.38 -10.25 -2.78
C PHE A 81 5.13 -9.53 -3.91
N SER A 82 5.11 -10.09 -5.14
CA SER A 82 5.71 -9.41 -6.30
C SER A 82 4.90 -8.16 -6.66
N ILE A 83 5.60 -7.04 -6.89
CA ILE A 83 5.04 -5.76 -7.34
C ILE A 83 5.31 -5.48 -8.82
N LEU A 84 6.00 -6.37 -9.51
CA LEU A 84 6.39 -6.17 -10.92
C LEU A 84 5.19 -6.02 -11.85
N PRO A 85 4.09 -6.79 -11.70
CA PRO A 85 2.91 -6.61 -12.56
C PRO A 85 2.27 -5.22 -12.40
N GLU A 86 2.17 -4.72 -11.17
CA GLU A 86 1.64 -3.38 -10.87
C GLU A 86 2.51 -2.29 -11.48
N ALA A 87 3.83 -2.41 -11.30
CA ALA A 87 4.78 -1.46 -11.86
C ALA A 87 4.70 -1.41 -13.40
N ALA A 88 4.52 -2.56 -14.05
CA ALA A 88 4.38 -2.64 -15.51
C ALA A 88 3.11 -1.93 -16.03
N VAL A 89 1.99 -2.00 -15.30
CA VAL A 89 0.76 -1.29 -15.65
C VAL A 89 0.92 0.20 -15.40
N ALA A 90 1.36 0.57 -14.20
CA ALA A 90 1.48 1.96 -13.76
C ALA A 90 2.48 2.76 -14.60
N GLY A 91 3.58 2.13 -15.05
CA GLY A 91 4.57 2.76 -15.91
C GLY A 91 4.05 3.24 -17.26
N LYS A 92 2.92 2.69 -17.73
CA LYS A 92 2.25 3.08 -18.97
C LYS A 92 1.10 4.08 -18.74
N SER A 93 0.75 4.35 -17.50
CA SER A 93 -0.49 5.04 -17.11
C SER A 93 -0.24 6.45 -16.55
N GLY A 94 0.95 7.04 -16.75
CA GLY A 94 1.22 8.43 -16.34
C GLY A 94 1.25 8.64 -14.82
N VAL A 95 1.61 7.62 -14.05
CA VAL A 95 1.77 7.72 -12.59
C VAL A 95 2.94 8.63 -12.24
N GLY A 96 2.69 9.64 -11.39
CA GLY A 96 3.69 10.64 -10.99
C GLY A 96 4.55 10.22 -9.80
N LEU A 97 3.97 9.49 -8.88
CA LEU A 97 4.61 9.07 -7.64
C LEU A 97 4.14 7.68 -7.27
N ALA A 98 5.05 6.82 -6.81
CA ALA A 98 4.73 5.52 -6.26
C ALA A 98 5.44 5.30 -4.93
N CYS A 99 4.74 4.67 -3.99
CA CYS A 99 5.26 4.33 -2.67
C CYS A 99 4.97 2.86 -2.35
N ALA A 100 5.98 2.11 -1.95
CA ALA A 100 5.78 0.75 -1.47
C ALA A 100 5.17 0.76 -0.06
N VAL A 101 4.16 -0.09 0.14
CA VAL A 101 3.64 -0.36 1.48
C VAL A 101 4.54 -1.39 2.12
N SER A 102 5.39 -0.95 3.06
CA SER A 102 6.40 -1.78 3.73
C SER A 102 6.14 -1.87 5.24
N GLU A 103 7.19 -1.90 6.06
CA GLU A 103 7.10 -1.83 7.53
C GLU A 103 6.34 -0.59 7.98
N GLY A 104 5.51 -0.72 9.03
CA GLY A 104 4.59 0.31 9.50
C GLY A 104 3.31 0.42 8.67
N GLY A 105 3.14 -0.46 7.67
CA GLY A 105 1.91 -0.65 6.93
C GLY A 105 1.49 0.52 6.05
N VAL A 106 0.20 0.54 5.71
CA VAL A 106 -0.36 1.56 4.82
C VAL A 106 -0.35 2.96 5.45
N PHE A 107 -0.48 3.06 6.77
CA PHE A 107 -0.42 4.37 7.45
C PHE A 107 0.96 5.00 7.33
N HIS A 108 2.03 4.23 7.52
CA HIS A 108 3.39 4.73 7.31
C HIS A 108 3.65 5.09 5.84
N ALA A 109 3.17 4.26 4.91
CA ALA A 109 3.31 4.54 3.48
C ALA A 109 2.58 5.83 3.06
N LEU A 110 1.37 6.08 3.57
CA LEU A 110 0.62 7.32 3.34
C LEU A 110 1.33 8.53 3.92
N TRP A 111 1.87 8.41 5.13
CA TRP A 111 2.68 9.48 5.74
C TRP A 111 3.87 9.85 4.86
N THR A 112 4.66 8.84 4.46
CA THR A 112 5.82 9.00 3.59
C THR A 112 5.45 9.58 2.22
N LEU A 113 4.32 9.14 1.66
CA LEU A 113 3.79 9.64 0.39
C LEU A 113 3.50 11.14 0.46
N ALA A 114 2.81 11.61 1.50
CA ALA A 114 2.50 13.01 1.72
C ALA A 114 3.77 13.86 1.91
N GLU A 115 4.76 13.38 2.68
CA GLU A 115 6.05 14.05 2.84
C GLU A 115 6.77 14.26 1.52
N GLN A 116 6.81 13.23 0.69
CA GLN A 116 7.50 13.29 -0.59
C GLN A 116 6.74 14.12 -1.63
N ALA A 117 5.42 14.15 -1.54
CA ALA A 117 4.59 15.01 -2.38
C ALA A 117 4.67 16.48 -1.94
N GLY A 118 5.05 16.77 -0.70
CA GLY A 118 5.00 18.10 -0.11
C GLY A 118 3.58 18.64 0.05
N THR A 119 2.61 17.75 0.28
CA THR A 119 1.17 18.05 0.36
C THR A 119 0.56 17.31 1.55
N GLY A 120 -0.68 17.67 1.91
CA GLY A 120 -1.52 16.83 2.74
C GLY A 120 -2.19 15.71 1.94
N LEU A 121 -3.03 14.95 2.62
CA LEU A 121 -3.88 13.93 2.00
C LEU A 121 -5.17 13.73 2.80
N GLU A 122 -6.19 13.24 2.09
CA GLU A 122 -7.40 12.71 2.70
C GLU A 122 -7.67 11.30 2.15
N VAL A 123 -7.78 10.33 3.05
CA VAL A 123 -7.98 8.92 2.72
C VAL A 123 -9.19 8.37 3.46
N SER A 124 -10.06 7.66 2.74
CA SER A 124 -11.17 6.93 3.32
C SER A 124 -10.71 5.57 3.82
N LEU A 125 -10.80 5.35 5.14
CA LEU A 125 -10.45 4.07 5.75
C LEU A 125 -11.22 2.89 5.14
N LYS A 126 -12.51 3.11 4.85
CA LYS A 126 -13.40 2.10 4.27
C LYS A 126 -13.04 1.70 2.84
N LYS A 127 -12.27 2.54 2.14
CA LYS A 127 -11.80 2.27 0.77
C LYS A 127 -10.46 1.56 0.73
N ILE A 128 -9.73 1.50 1.85
CA ILE A 128 -8.47 0.74 1.92
C ILE A 128 -8.79 -0.74 1.79
N PRO A 129 -8.31 -1.42 0.72
CA PRO A 129 -8.59 -2.84 0.57
C PRO A 129 -7.93 -3.65 1.69
N ILE A 130 -8.69 -4.54 2.30
CA ILE A 130 -8.22 -5.46 3.34
C ILE A 130 -8.92 -6.80 3.19
N ARG A 131 -8.22 -7.88 3.49
CA ARG A 131 -8.80 -9.21 3.46
C ARG A 131 -9.46 -9.56 4.79
N GLN A 132 -10.51 -10.37 4.72
CA GLN A 132 -11.21 -10.85 5.92
C GLN A 132 -10.25 -11.62 6.84
N GLU A 133 -9.40 -12.45 6.27
CA GLU A 133 -8.42 -13.25 7.02
C GLU A 133 -7.44 -12.36 7.79
N THR A 134 -7.03 -11.23 7.20
CA THR A 134 -6.20 -10.22 7.87
C THR A 134 -6.95 -9.63 9.06
N VAL A 135 -8.21 -9.25 8.88
CA VAL A 135 -9.04 -8.68 9.96
C VAL A 135 -9.19 -9.67 11.11
N GLU A 136 -9.50 -10.94 10.82
CA GLU A 136 -9.69 -11.98 11.83
C GLU A 136 -8.41 -12.22 12.65
N ILE A 137 -7.26 -12.40 11.96
CA ILE A 137 -5.98 -12.64 12.64
C ILE A 137 -5.55 -11.43 13.46
N CYS A 138 -5.70 -10.22 12.92
CA CYS A 138 -5.33 -9.00 13.61
C CYS A 138 -6.21 -8.75 14.84
N ASN A 139 -7.52 -9.01 14.74
CA ASN A 139 -8.43 -8.92 15.88
C ASN A 139 -8.08 -9.93 16.98
N GLU A 140 -7.74 -11.18 16.62
CA GLU A 140 -7.36 -12.20 17.60
C GLU A 140 -6.07 -11.86 18.33
N LEU A 141 -5.13 -11.22 17.65
CA LEU A 141 -3.80 -10.90 18.19
C LEU A 141 -3.69 -9.45 18.69
N ASP A 142 -4.79 -8.69 18.70
CA ASP A 142 -4.85 -7.26 19.10
C ASP A 142 -3.84 -6.37 18.33
N VAL A 143 -3.79 -6.57 16.99
CA VAL A 143 -2.88 -5.85 16.08
C VAL A 143 -3.67 -4.93 15.15
N ASN A 144 -3.17 -3.70 14.93
CA ASN A 144 -3.75 -2.81 13.93
C ASN A 144 -3.32 -3.23 12.51
N PRO A 145 -4.22 -3.72 11.63
CA PRO A 145 -3.87 -4.18 10.30
C PRO A 145 -3.33 -3.08 9.38
N TYR A 146 -3.66 -1.82 9.63
CA TYR A 146 -3.21 -0.69 8.82
C TYR A 146 -1.78 -0.24 9.15
N GLU A 147 -1.25 -0.67 10.28
CA GLU A 147 0.14 -0.45 10.72
C GLU A 147 1.01 -1.71 10.55
N LEU A 148 0.43 -2.78 10.06
CA LEU A 148 1.09 -4.06 9.81
C LEU A 148 1.73 -4.10 8.43
N SER A 149 2.93 -4.65 8.31
CA SER A 149 3.71 -4.74 7.06
C SER A 149 2.87 -5.18 5.85
N GLY A 150 2.90 -4.37 4.81
CA GLY A 150 2.13 -4.58 3.58
C GLY A 150 2.99 -4.88 2.36
N ASN A 151 4.21 -5.43 2.53
CA ASN A 151 5.08 -5.77 1.40
C ASN A 151 4.34 -6.56 0.32
N GLY A 152 4.46 -6.11 -0.91
CA GLY A 152 3.70 -6.59 -2.05
C GLY A 152 2.60 -5.64 -2.52
N SER A 153 2.21 -4.65 -1.71
CA SER A 153 1.24 -3.61 -2.05
C SER A 153 1.94 -2.29 -2.39
N LEU A 154 1.32 -1.50 -3.28
CA LEU A 154 1.82 -0.19 -3.71
C LEU A 154 0.74 0.89 -3.55
N LEU A 155 1.19 2.12 -3.31
CA LEU A 155 0.40 3.33 -3.47
C LEU A 155 0.87 4.06 -4.72
N PHE A 156 -0.06 4.54 -5.53
CA PHE A 156 0.19 5.36 -6.71
C PHE A 156 -0.52 6.69 -6.61
N VAL A 157 0.12 7.75 -7.09
CA VAL A 157 -0.49 9.08 -7.23
C VAL A 157 -0.63 9.40 -8.72
N THR A 158 -1.84 9.71 -9.15
CA THR A 158 -2.16 10.00 -10.55
C THR A 158 -3.41 10.88 -10.68
N ASP A 159 -3.53 11.58 -11.80
CA ASP A 159 -4.75 12.30 -12.16
C ASP A 159 -5.89 11.37 -12.62
N GLN A 160 -5.57 10.11 -12.94
CA GLN A 160 -6.48 9.16 -13.55
C GLN A 160 -6.61 7.88 -12.71
N GLY A 161 -6.87 8.05 -11.40
CA GLY A 161 -6.86 6.94 -10.43
C GLY A 161 -7.88 5.85 -10.74
N GLU A 162 -9.11 6.22 -11.11
CA GLU A 162 -10.15 5.24 -11.45
C GLU A 162 -9.73 4.41 -12.68
N MET A 163 -9.20 5.07 -13.72
CA MET A 163 -8.73 4.38 -14.93
C MET A 163 -7.56 3.45 -14.62
N LEU A 164 -6.62 3.88 -13.78
CA LEU A 164 -5.50 3.04 -13.33
C LEU A 164 -6.00 1.83 -12.55
N ALA A 165 -6.96 2.03 -11.63
CA ALA A 165 -7.55 0.94 -10.85
C ALA A 165 -8.25 -0.09 -11.77
N GLU A 166 -9.01 0.36 -12.77
CA GLU A 166 -9.63 -0.51 -13.77
C GLU A 166 -8.59 -1.30 -14.57
N GLN A 167 -7.53 -0.66 -15.04
CA GLN A 167 -6.46 -1.32 -15.80
C GLN A 167 -5.75 -2.41 -14.96
N LEU A 168 -5.51 -2.14 -13.68
CA LEU A 168 -4.95 -3.11 -12.75
C LEU A 168 -5.91 -4.29 -12.53
N GLN A 169 -7.20 -4.01 -12.32
CA GLN A 169 -8.22 -5.04 -12.13
C GLN A 169 -8.38 -5.94 -13.36
N GLN A 170 -8.28 -5.39 -14.59
CA GLN A 170 -8.26 -6.18 -15.84
C GLN A 170 -7.08 -7.16 -15.89
N GLN A 171 -5.97 -6.85 -15.23
CA GLN A 171 -4.83 -7.75 -15.05
C GLN A 171 -4.96 -8.64 -13.80
N LYS A 172 -6.16 -8.71 -13.19
CA LYS A 172 -6.45 -9.46 -11.96
C LYS A 172 -5.65 -8.98 -10.74
N ILE A 173 -5.23 -7.73 -10.75
CA ILE A 173 -4.57 -7.08 -9.63
C ILE A 173 -5.62 -6.25 -8.88
N PRO A 174 -6.00 -6.61 -7.65
CA PRO A 174 -6.92 -5.80 -6.87
C PRO A 174 -6.36 -4.38 -6.69
N ALA A 175 -7.17 -3.37 -6.96
CA ALA A 175 -6.80 -1.98 -6.80
C ALA A 175 -8.02 -1.11 -6.53
N ALA A 176 -7.84 -0.05 -5.76
CA ALA A 176 -8.90 0.89 -5.43
C ALA A 176 -8.35 2.31 -5.26
N VAL A 177 -9.14 3.31 -5.65
CA VAL A 177 -8.90 4.70 -5.25
C VAL A 177 -9.30 4.87 -3.80
N ILE A 178 -8.33 5.14 -2.94
CA ILE A 178 -8.53 5.23 -1.49
C ILE A 178 -8.65 6.66 -0.98
N GLY A 179 -8.21 7.66 -1.76
CA GLY A 179 -8.21 9.05 -1.36
C GLY A 179 -7.57 9.96 -2.40
N PHE A 180 -7.14 11.13 -1.97
CA PHE A 180 -6.50 12.15 -2.80
C PHE A 180 -5.48 12.98 -2.02
N LEU A 181 -4.58 13.65 -2.72
CA LEU A 181 -3.68 14.65 -2.15
C LEU A 181 -4.43 15.98 -1.95
N SER A 182 -4.32 16.57 -0.75
CA SER A 182 -4.92 17.87 -0.42
C SER A 182 -3.95 19.04 -0.64
N ALA A 183 -4.47 20.25 -0.71
CA ALA A 183 -3.66 21.45 -0.90
C ALA A 183 -3.02 21.98 0.39
N ASP A 184 -3.50 21.52 1.54
CA ASP A 184 -2.97 21.79 2.86
C ASP A 184 -1.83 20.82 3.22
N ASN A 185 -1.40 20.84 4.47
CA ASN A 185 -0.42 19.89 5.01
C ASN A 185 -1.06 18.82 5.89
N ASP A 186 -2.39 18.80 6.00
CA ASP A 186 -3.11 17.89 6.87
C ASP A 186 -3.15 16.48 6.26
N ARG A 187 -2.90 15.49 7.09
CA ARG A 187 -2.97 14.07 6.73
C ARG A 187 -4.14 13.46 7.46
N VAL A 188 -5.25 13.30 6.75
CA VAL A 188 -6.54 12.96 7.35
C VAL A 188 -7.01 11.58 6.91
N ILE A 189 -7.41 10.77 7.89
CA ILE A 189 -8.14 9.52 7.68
C ILE A 189 -9.61 9.75 8.01
N VAL A 190 -10.49 9.40 7.08
CA VAL A 190 -11.95 9.52 7.21
C VAL A 190 -12.56 8.14 7.36
N ASN A 191 -13.38 7.95 8.41
CA ASN A 191 -14.13 6.72 8.65
C ASN A 191 -15.60 7.06 8.88
N GLY A 192 -16.39 7.13 7.81
CA GLY A 192 -17.77 7.65 7.87
C GLY A 192 -17.78 9.14 8.17
N GLU A 193 -18.36 9.53 9.29
CA GLU A 193 -18.39 10.92 9.77
C GLU A 193 -17.18 11.29 10.62
N GLU A 194 -16.44 10.30 11.09
CA GLU A 194 -15.25 10.51 11.91
C GLU A 194 -14.04 10.91 11.04
N ARG A 195 -13.37 11.99 11.46
CA ARG A 195 -12.12 12.47 10.85
C ARG A 195 -11.04 12.50 11.91
N ARG A 196 -9.90 11.89 11.61
CA ARG A 196 -8.73 11.89 12.49
C ARG A 196 -7.47 12.21 11.72
N PHE A 197 -6.50 12.81 12.38
CA PHE A 197 -5.18 12.97 11.80
C PHE A 197 -4.45 11.63 11.75
N LEU A 198 -3.76 11.40 10.66
CA LEU A 198 -2.83 10.30 10.54
C LEU A 198 -1.60 10.61 11.40
N GLU A 199 -1.22 9.70 12.26
CA GLU A 199 0.00 9.79 13.03
C GLU A 199 1.14 9.05 12.33
N PRO A 200 2.40 9.52 12.47
CA PRO A 200 3.54 8.80 11.91
C PRO A 200 3.70 7.46 12.61
N ALA A 201 3.62 6.36 11.86
CA ALA A 201 3.90 5.04 12.41
C ALA A 201 5.40 4.90 12.66
N ASN A 202 5.82 4.86 13.92
CA ASN A 202 7.24 4.77 14.29
C ASN A 202 7.80 3.35 14.15
N THR A 203 6.94 2.32 14.27
CA THR A 203 7.32 0.90 14.19
C THR A 203 6.17 0.08 13.60
N ASP A 204 6.52 -1.03 12.96
CA ASP A 204 5.52 -2.02 12.52
C ASP A 204 4.77 -2.59 13.73
N ALA A 205 3.47 -2.82 13.56
CA ALA A 205 2.61 -3.31 14.62
C ALA A 205 3.07 -4.69 15.18
N ILE A 206 3.73 -5.49 14.36
CA ILE A 206 4.25 -6.80 14.77
C ILE A 206 5.32 -6.72 15.87
N TYR A 207 6.11 -5.64 15.91
CA TYR A 207 7.15 -5.47 16.93
C TYR A 207 6.62 -4.96 18.27
N ARG A 208 5.32 -4.63 18.34
CA ARG A 208 4.65 -4.24 19.59
C ARG A 208 4.07 -5.43 20.35
N MET A 209 4.14 -6.63 19.75
CA MET A 209 3.65 -7.88 20.33
C MET A 209 4.71 -8.62 21.16
N GLU A 210 5.94 -8.12 21.14
CA GLU A 210 7.05 -8.58 21.96
C GLU A 210 7.09 -7.76 23.27
#